data_92b144b87504e284ce46193b977888d2
#
_entry.id   92b144b87504e284ce46193b977888d2
#
_cell.length_a   1.000
_cell.length_b   1.000
_cell.length_c   1.000
_cell.angle_alpha   90.00
_cell.angle_beta   90.00
_cell.angle_gamma   90.00
#
_symmetry.space_group_name_H-M   'P 1'
#
loop_
_entity.id
_entity.type
_entity.pdbx_description
1 polymer ?
#
loop_
_entity_poly.entity_id
_entity_poly.type
_entity_poly.pdbx_seq_one_letter_code
_entity_poly.pdbx_strand_id
1 'polypeptide(L)'
;VKLKATYFVKGEGDLDKHIKELSNQIRKEPIDLALVGIGENAHIAFNDPPADFETTEAYIVVNLDEKCKKQQVREGWFPTAADVPKQAISITVHQIMQSKVIVSAVPYLAKANAVKLTLENEITNTIPATKLKEHPDTTLFLDEESASLVSKELLAKFF
;
A
#
# COMPACT_ATOMS: atom_id res chain seq x y z
N VAL A 1 4.38 7.27 -24.25
CA VAL A 1 3.60 8.39 -23.69
C VAL A 1 4.57 9.34 -22.99
N LYS A 2 4.50 10.65 -23.29
CA LYS A 2 5.31 11.66 -22.61
C LYS A 2 4.55 12.15 -21.38
N LEU A 3 5.13 11.96 -20.19
CA LEU A 3 4.53 12.46 -18.95
C LEU A 3 4.57 14.01 -18.94
N LYS A 4 3.50 14.63 -18.47
CA LYS A 4 3.41 16.08 -18.28
C LYS A 4 4.26 16.54 -17.10
N ALA A 5 4.22 15.79 -16.01
CA ALA A 5 5.00 16.02 -14.79
C ALA A 5 5.16 14.72 -13.99
N THR A 6 6.17 14.67 -13.12
CA THR A 6 6.40 13.61 -12.14
C THR A 6 6.70 14.23 -10.78
N TYR A 7 6.17 13.65 -9.73
CA TYR A 7 6.37 14.10 -8.35
C TYR A 7 6.88 12.92 -7.53
N PHE A 8 8.15 13.00 -7.13
CA PHE A 8 8.78 11.94 -6.35
C PHE A 8 8.76 12.28 -4.86
N VAL A 9 8.52 11.27 -4.04
CA VAL A 9 8.71 11.37 -2.60
C VAL A 9 10.20 11.40 -2.30
N LYS A 10 10.66 12.41 -1.55
CA LYS A 10 12.05 12.56 -1.12
C LYS A 10 12.14 12.36 0.38
N GLY A 11 12.92 11.39 0.81
CA GLY A 11 13.13 11.06 2.22
C GLY A 11 14.21 11.88 2.95
N GLU A 12 14.70 12.95 2.34
CA GLU A 12 15.80 13.79 2.85
C GLU A 12 15.45 15.26 2.82
N GLY A 13 16.14 16.05 3.67
CA GLY A 13 15.97 17.51 3.75
C GLY A 13 14.82 17.92 4.66
N ASP A 14 14.14 19.00 4.34
CA ASP A 14 12.99 19.52 5.09
C ASP A 14 11.73 18.69 4.75
N LEU A 15 11.49 17.64 5.53
CA LEU A 15 10.40 16.68 5.31
C LEU A 15 9.02 17.33 5.44
N ASP A 16 8.81 18.24 6.38
CA ASP A 16 7.52 18.90 6.61
C ASP A 16 7.13 19.77 5.41
N LYS A 17 8.08 20.55 4.91
CA LYS A 17 7.89 21.34 3.70
C LYS A 17 7.59 20.44 2.51
N HIS A 18 8.35 19.36 2.34
CA HIS A 18 8.18 18.42 1.21
C HIS A 18 6.83 17.72 1.26
N ILE A 19 6.41 17.23 2.42
CA ILE A 19 5.07 16.61 2.62
C ILE A 19 3.97 17.60 2.28
N LYS A 20 4.09 18.84 2.72
CA LYS A 20 3.11 19.90 2.40
C LYS A 20 3.04 20.18 0.89
N GLU A 21 4.18 20.24 0.22
CA GLU A 21 4.25 20.44 -1.23
C GLU A 21 3.61 19.26 -1.98
N LEU A 22 3.94 18.01 -1.63
CA LEU A 22 3.36 16.81 -2.23
C LEU A 22 1.85 16.74 -1.99
N SER A 23 1.41 17.00 -0.76
CA SER A 23 -0.02 17.00 -0.39
C SER A 23 -0.80 18.04 -1.18
N ASN A 24 -0.24 19.23 -1.37
CA ASN A 24 -0.84 20.27 -2.20
C ASN A 24 -0.90 19.86 -3.68
N GLN A 25 0.11 19.15 -4.17
CA GLN A 25 0.12 18.71 -5.58
C GLN A 25 -0.88 17.61 -5.84
N ILE A 26 -0.90 16.57 -5.01
CA ILE A 26 -1.76 15.40 -5.23
C ILE A 26 -3.26 15.75 -5.10
N ARG A 27 -3.57 16.81 -4.36
CA ARG A 27 -4.95 17.26 -4.14
C ARG A 27 -5.45 18.32 -5.13
N LYS A 28 -4.62 18.77 -6.08
CA LYS A 28 -5.05 19.74 -7.10
C LYS A 28 -6.09 19.18 -8.05
N GLU A 29 -5.96 17.92 -8.39
CA GLU A 29 -6.84 17.20 -9.30
C GLU A 29 -7.15 15.82 -8.70
N PRO A 30 -8.32 15.25 -8.97
CA PRO A 30 -8.63 13.88 -8.58
C PRO A 30 -7.62 12.90 -9.21
N ILE A 31 -7.22 11.90 -8.45
CA ILE A 31 -6.39 10.80 -8.97
C ILE A 31 -7.29 9.90 -9.83
N ASP A 32 -6.99 9.76 -11.11
CA ASP A 32 -7.76 8.90 -11.98
C ASP A 32 -7.50 7.43 -11.71
N LEU A 33 -6.24 7.04 -11.47
CA LEU A 33 -5.83 5.66 -11.25
C LEU A 33 -4.74 5.58 -10.17
N ALA A 34 -4.97 4.76 -9.16
CA ALA A 34 -3.95 4.34 -8.21
C ALA A 34 -3.50 2.90 -8.49
N LEU A 35 -2.19 2.70 -8.58
CA LEU A 35 -1.58 1.37 -8.62
C LEU A 35 -1.07 1.06 -7.22
N VAL A 36 -1.62 0.02 -6.59
CA VAL A 36 -1.39 -0.28 -5.17
C VAL A 36 -0.90 -1.71 -5.01
N GLY A 37 0.28 -1.89 -4.41
CA GLY A 37 0.76 -3.21 -3.98
C GLY A 37 0.27 -3.56 -2.57
N ILE A 38 0.26 -4.85 -2.23
CA ILE A 38 0.02 -5.33 -0.86
C ILE A 38 1.32 -5.94 -0.33
N GLY A 39 1.77 -5.46 0.82
CA GLY A 39 2.93 -6.00 1.53
C GLY A 39 2.65 -7.36 2.16
N GLU A 40 3.69 -8.07 2.61
CA GLU A 40 3.55 -9.42 3.18
C GLU A 40 2.83 -9.45 4.52
N ASN A 41 2.81 -8.33 5.27
CA ASN A 41 2.01 -8.12 6.46
C ASN A 41 0.65 -7.44 6.16
N ALA A 42 0.23 -7.44 4.89
CA ALA A 42 -0.97 -6.80 4.36
C ALA A 42 -1.00 -5.27 4.47
N HIS A 43 0.16 -4.61 4.58
CA HIS A 43 0.23 -3.15 4.46
C HIS A 43 -0.05 -2.69 3.02
N ILE A 44 -0.49 -1.46 2.87
CA ILE A 44 -0.54 -0.74 1.59
C ILE A 44 0.29 0.55 1.69
N ALA A 45 1.12 0.84 0.68
CA ALA A 45 2.24 1.77 0.77
C ALA A 45 3.11 1.41 2.00
N PHE A 46 3.47 2.35 2.88
CA PHE A 46 4.13 2.06 4.16
C PHE A 46 3.19 2.21 5.36
N ASN A 47 1.87 1.99 5.15
CA ASN A 47 0.91 1.97 6.24
C ASN A 47 0.89 0.57 6.88
N ASP A 48 1.89 0.30 7.73
CA ASP A 48 2.03 -0.97 8.47
C ASP A 48 0.92 -1.14 9.53
N PRO A 49 0.57 -2.39 9.90
CA PRO A 49 -0.39 -2.66 10.98
C PRO A 49 0.08 -2.16 12.36
N PRO A 50 -0.79 -1.52 13.17
CA PRO A 50 -2.11 -1.00 12.81
C PRO A 50 -1.99 0.33 12.04
N ALA A 51 -2.60 0.40 10.85
CA ALA A 51 -2.57 1.61 10.05
C ALA A 51 -3.51 2.68 10.61
N ASP A 52 -3.16 3.94 10.39
CA ASP A 52 -4.04 5.07 10.75
C ASP A 52 -5.11 5.24 9.67
N PHE A 53 -6.35 4.80 9.97
CA PHE A 53 -7.52 4.99 9.10
C PHE A 53 -8.25 6.31 9.36
N GLU A 54 -7.91 7.02 10.45
CA GLU A 54 -8.57 8.25 10.86
C GLU A 54 -7.92 9.50 10.26
N THR A 55 -6.63 9.42 9.94
CA THR A 55 -5.92 10.55 9.34
C THR A 55 -6.54 10.94 8.00
N THR A 56 -6.71 12.25 7.79
CA THR A 56 -7.12 12.82 6.50
C THR A 56 -5.96 13.45 5.73
N GLU A 57 -4.73 13.34 6.25
CA GLU A 57 -3.54 13.83 5.55
C GLU A 57 -3.27 13.02 4.29
N ALA A 58 -2.64 13.64 3.28
CA ALA A 58 -2.28 12.93 2.05
C ALA A 58 -1.00 12.11 2.22
N TYR A 59 -0.02 12.67 2.89
CA TYR A 59 1.25 12.03 3.20
C TYR A 59 1.60 12.22 4.67
N ILE A 60 2.18 11.19 5.27
CA ILE A 60 2.64 11.19 6.67
C ILE A 60 4.02 10.55 6.78
N VAL A 61 4.75 10.86 7.84
CA VAL A 61 5.94 10.10 8.24
C VAL A 61 5.48 8.93 9.08
N VAL A 62 5.94 7.73 8.72
CA VAL A 62 5.63 6.49 9.43
C VAL A 62 6.89 5.80 9.93
N ASN A 63 6.79 5.05 11.01
CA ASN A 63 7.85 4.16 11.47
C ASN A 63 7.69 2.81 10.77
N LEU A 64 8.76 2.29 10.18
CA LEU A 64 8.74 0.99 9.51
C LEU A 64 8.87 -0.14 10.54
N ASP A 65 7.99 -1.13 10.45
CA ASP A 65 8.08 -2.31 11.29
C ASP A 65 9.21 -3.27 10.83
N GLU A 66 9.56 -4.24 11.67
CA GLU A 66 10.64 -5.19 11.38
C GLU A 66 10.31 -6.13 10.21
N LYS A 67 9.02 -6.42 9.95
CA LYS A 67 8.60 -7.25 8.81
C LYS A 67 8.77 -6.48 7.51
N CYS A 68 8.36 -5.22 7.50
CA CYS A 68 8.55 -4.32 6.38
C CYS A 68 10.04 -4.16 6.04
N LYS A 69 10.92 -3.92 7.04
CA LYS A 69 12.38 -3.84 6.83
C LYS A 69 12.96 -5.11 6.24
N LYS A 70 12.58 -6.28 6.77
CA LYS A 70 13.00 -7.58 6.23
C LYS A 70 12.55 -7.78 4.78
N GLN A 71 11.35 -7.33 4.43
CA GLN A 71 10.86 -7.36 3.04
C GLN A 71 11.76 -6.51 2.13
N GLN A 72 12.12 -5.28 2.53
CA GLN A 72 13.00 -4.40 1.75
C GLN A 72 14.37 -5.04 1.47
N VAL A 73 14.93 -5.75 2.44
CA VAL A 73 16.20 -6.51 2.27
C VAL A 73 16.00 -7.67 1.30
N ARG A 74 14.93 -8.45 1.45
CA ARG A 74 14.65 -9.60 0.57
C ARG A 74 14.39 -9.18 -0.87
N GLU A 75 13.77 -8.04 -1.08
CA GLU A 75 13.54 -7.44 -2.40
C GLU A 75 14.80 -6.80 -3.00
N GLY A 76 15.92 -6.78 -2.25
CA GLY A 76 17.23 -6.33 -2.72
C GLY A 76 17.45 -4.82 -2.69
N TRP A 77 16.54 -4.05 -2.04
CA TRP A 77 16.69 -2.60 -1.93
C TRP A 77 17.75 -2.17 -0.93
N PHE A 78 18.01 -2.99 0.10
CA PHE A 78 19.02 -2.73 1.12
C PHE A 78 19.83 -4.00 1.42
N PRO A 79 21.15 -3.88 1.72
CA PRO A 79 21.99 -5.04 2.03
C PRO A 79 21.58 -5.74 3.33
N THR A 80 21.23 -4.97 4.37
CA THR A 80 20.83 -5.49 5.69
C THR A 80 19.65 -4.72 6.26
N ALA A 81 18.96 -5.29 7.23
CA ALA A 81 17.85 -4.61 7.92
C ALA A 81 18.30 -3.36 8.71
N ALA A 82 19.58 -3.30 9.10
CA ALA A 82 20.16 -2.14 9.78
C ALA A 82 20.34 -0.94 8.83
N ASP A 83 20.50 -1.21 7.53
CA ASP A 83 20.63 -0.18 6.50
C ASP A 83 19.27 0.40 6.08
N VAL A 84 18.16 -0.29 6.39
CA VAL A 84 16.81 0.22 6.09
C VAL A 84 16.50 1.39 7.01
N PRO A 85 16.04 2.55 6.48
CA PRO A 85 15.63 3.67 7.30
C PRO A 85 14.59 3.27 8.35
N LYS A 86 14.62 3.91 9.51
CA LYS A 86 13.62 3.66 10.57
C LYS A 86 12.26 4.24 10.21
N GLN A 87 12.23 5.24 9.36
CA GLN A 87 11.03 5.98 8.96
C GLN A 87 10.97 6.11 7.45
N ALA A 88 9.75 6.27 6.94
CA ALA A 88 9.47 6.59 5.55
C ALA A 88 8.36 7.63 5.44
N ILE A 89 8.31 8.36 4.34
CA ILE A 89 7.13 9.14 3.97
C ILE A 89 6.19 8.19 3.21
N SER A 90 4.97 8.07 3.70
CA SER A 90 3.93 7.25 3.08
C SER A 90 2.78 8.10 2.59
N ILE A 91 2.24 7.77 1.42
CA ILE A 91 0.87 8.15 1.08
C ILE A 91 -0.07 7.44 2.05
N THR A 92 -1.09 8.12 2.55
CA THR A 92 -2.02 7.54 3.52
C THR A 92 -3.05 6.63 2.86
N VAL A 93 -3.63 5.73 3.66
CA VAL A 93 -4.77 4.92 3.21
C VAL A 93 -5.91 5.83 2.74
N HIS A 94 -6.22 6.89 3.50
CA HIS A 94 -7.22 7.89 3.13
C HIS A 94 -6.98 8.46 1.73
N GLN A 95 -5.76 8.92 1.42
CA GLN A 95 -5.46 9.52 0.13
C GLN A 95 -5.52 8.51 -1.03
N ILE A 96 -5.12 7.27 -0.81
CA ILE A 96 -5.27 6.18 -1.79
C ILE A 96 -6.75 5.98 -2.12
N MET A 97 -7.61 5.93 -1.11
CA MET A 97 -9.07 5.73 -1.25
C MET A 97 -9.80 6.89 -1.95
N GLN A 98 -9.16 8.06 -2.12
CA GLN A 98 -9.70 9.18 -2.91
C GLN A 98 -9.49 9.02 -4.42
N SER A 99 -8.85 7.97 -4.89
CA SER A 99 -8.65 7.69 -6.31
C SER A 99 -9.98 7.28 -6.96
N LYS A 100 -10.15 7.54 -8.26
CA LYS A 100 -11.36 7.10 -8.99
C LYS A 100 -11.35 5.59 -9.21
N VAL A 101 -10.18 5.05 -9.53
CA VAL A 101 -9.96 3.62 -9.79
C VAL A 101 -8.73 3.16 -9.03
N ILE A 102 -8.80 1.98 -8.42
CA ILE A 102 -7.66 1.32 -7.79
C ILE A 102 -7.39 0.00 -8.50
N VAL A 103 -6.17 -0.21 -8.92
CA VAL A 103 -5.68 -1.48 -9.44
C VAL A 103 -4.59 -2.00 -8.53
N SER A 104 -4.76 -3.20 -8.01
CA SER A 104 -3.79 -3.88 -7.15
C SER A 104 -3.33 -5.18 -7.80
N ALA A 105 -2.05 -5.29 -8.13
CA ALA A 105 -1.44 -6.51 -8.64
C ALA A 105 -0.56 -7.12 -7.56
N VAL A 106 -0.89 -8.34 -7.12
CA VAL A 106 -0.26 -8.98 -5.96
C VAL A 106 0.18 -10.41 -6.34
N PRO A 107 1.26 -10.58 -7.09
CA PRO A 107 1.76 -11.88 -7.50
C PRO A 107 2.64 -12.53 -6.42
N TYR A 108 2.93 -13.82 -6.62
CA TYR A 108 3.89 -14.66 -5.91
C TYR A 108 3.42 -15.22 -4.57
N LEU A 109 3.90 -16.42 -4.27
CA LEU A 109 3.60 -17.18 -3.06
C LEU A 109 3.88 -16.40 -1.75
N ALA A 110 4.89 -15.53 -1.74
CA ALA A 110 5.21 -14.69 -0.58
C ALA A 110 4.04 -13.79 -0.13
N LYS A 111 3.10 -13.51 -1.03
CA LYS A 111 1.92 -12.67 -0.78
C LYS A 111 0.66 -13.48 -0.38
N ALA A 112 0.69 -14.81 -0.48
CA ALA A 112 -0.49 -15.65 -0.28
C ALA A 112 -1.18 -15.43 1.07
N ASN A 113 -0.41 -15.30 2.16
CA ASN A 113 -0.99 -15.02 3.46
C ASN A 113 -1.64 -13.63 3.56
N ALA A 114 -0.99 -12.61 2.99
CA ALA A 114 -1.53 -11.26 2.97
C ALA A 114 -2.82 -11.18 2.14
N VAL A 115 -2.87 -11.86 1.00
CA VAL A 115 -4.06 -11.98 0.14
C VAL A 115 -5.20 -12.66 0.90
N LYS A 116 -4.92 -13.81 1.53
CA LYS A 116 -5.91 -14.51 2.37
C LYS A 116 -6.46 -13.59 3.45
N LEU A 117 -5.58 -12.95 4.23
CA LEU A 117 -5.98 -12.02 5.30
C LEU A 117 -6.84 -10.87 4.76
N THR A 118 -6.48 -10.32 3.62
CA THR A 118 -7.21 -9.21 2.99
C THR A 118 -8.61 -9.62 2.57
N LEU A 119 -8.77 -10.79 1.96
CA LEU A 119 -10.05 -11.22 1.39
C LEU A 119 -11.00 -11.83 2.42
N GLU A 120 -10.48 -12.58 3.40
CA GLU A 120 -11.29 -13.37 4.35
C GLU A 120 -11.65 -12.64 5.64
N ASN A 121 -11.00 -11.51 5.97
CA ASN A 121 -11.32 -10.75 7.19
C ASN A 121 -12.19 -9.54 6.92
N GLU A 122 -12.93 -9.10 7.94
CA GLU A 122 -13.60 -7.81 7.96
C GLU A 122 -12.59 -6.66 7.85
N ILE A 123 -13.08 -5.47 7.54
CA ILE A 123 -12.25 -4.28 7.41
C ILE A 123 -11.68 -3.90 8.77
N THR A 124 -10.35 -3.88 8.85
CA THR A 124 -9.62 -3.55 10.07
C THR A 124 -8.28 -2.91 9.77
N ASN A 125 -7.85 -1.98 10.59
CA ASN A 125 -6.56 -1.33 10.48
C ASN A 125 -5.37 -2.24 10.82
N THR A 126 -5.62 -3.37 11.48
CA THR A 126 -4.62 -4.43 11.72
C THR A 126 -4.34 -5.28 10.49
N ILE A 127 -5.14 -5.13 9.44
CA ILE A 127 -4.94 -5.70 8.10
C ILE A 127 -5.25 -4.57 7.10
N PRO A 128 -4.34 -3.63 6.90
CA PRO A 128 -4.64 -2.37 6.18
C PRO A 128 -5.21 -2.55 4.78
N ALA A 129 -4.78 -3.59 4.05
CA ALA A 129 -5.28 -3.90 2.71
C ALA A 129 -6.77 -4.22 2.67
N THR A 130 -7.40 -4.60 3.81
CA THR A 130 -8.85 -4.82 3.89
C THR A 130 -9.63 -3.56 3.55
N LYS A 131 -9.05 -2.36 3.76
CA LYS A 131 -9.69 -1.08 3.44
C LYS A 131 -10.02 -0.94 1.95
N LEU A 132 -9.25 -1.58 1.08
CA LEU A 132 -9.51 -1.58 -0.38
C LEU A 132 -10.89 -2.15 -0.75
N LYS A 133 -11.51 -2.98 0.10
CA LYS A 133 -12.85 -3.54 -0.11
C LYS A 133 -13.98 -2.51 -0.04
N GLU A 134 -13.77 -1.37 0.60
CA GLU A 134 -14.74 -0.26 0.62
C GLU A 134 -14.73 0.58 -0.64
N HIS A 135 -13.68 0.49 -1.44
CA HIS A 135 -13.55 1.35 -2.61
C HIS A 135 -14.46 0.82 -3.74
N PRO A 136 -15.27 1.69 -4.37
CA PRO A 136 -16.31 1.27 -5.33
C PRO A 136 -15.73 0.71 -6.64
N ASP A 137 -14.50 1.04 -6.99
CA ASP A 137 -13.84 0.61 -8.23
C ASP A 137 -12.41 0.14 -7.93
N THR A 138 -12.31 -1.01 -7.28
CA THR A 138 -11.03 -1.69 -7.00
C THR A 138 -10.98 -3.02 -7.74
N THR A 139 -9.89 -3.22 -8.50
CA THR A 139 -9.57 -4.51 -9.13
C THR A 139 -8.32 -5.09 -8.51
N LEU A 140 -8.42 -6.32 -8.01
CA LEU A 140 -7.30 -7.08 -7.46
C LEU A 140 -6.90 -8.18 -8.45
N PHE A 141 -5.66 -8.13 -8.94
CA PHE A 141 -5.06 -9.16 -9.79
C PHE A 141 -4.17 -10.06 -8.96
N LEU A 142 -4.44 -11.36 -9.03
CA LEU A 142 -3.73 -12.43 -8.34
C LEU A 142 -3.21 -13.44 -9.34
N ASP A 143 -2.13 -14.14 -9.00
CA ASP A 143 -1.73 -15.38 -9.64
C ASP A 143 -2.14 -16.59 -8.78
N GLU A 144 -1.92 -17.81 -9.30
CA GLU A 144 -2.26 -19.03 -8.59
C GLU A 144 -1.52 -19.17 -7.26
N GLU A 145 -0.27 -18.67 -7.19
CA GLU A 145 0.55 -18.74 -6.01
C GLU A 145 0.04 -17.80 -4.90
N SER A 146 -0.24 -16.55 -5.24
CA SER A 146 -0.74 -15.58 -4.28
C SER A 146 -2.18 -15.87 -3.82
N ALA A 147 -2.99 -16.53 -4.66
CA ALA A 147 -4.34 -16.96 -4.32
C ALA A 147 -4.38 -18.32 -3.58
N SER A 148 -3.26 -19.04 -3.47
CA SER A 148 -3.20 -20.45 -3.02
C SER A 148 -3.75 -20.72 -1.61
N LEU A 149 -3.75 -19.71 -0.73
CA LEU A 149 -4.26 -19.85 0.64
C LEU A 149 -5.69 -19.32 0.83
N VAL A 150 -6.29 -18.74 -0.20
CA VAL A 150 -7.69 -18.26 -0.16
C VAL A 150 -8.62 -19.47 -0.25
N SER A 151 -9.72 -19.45 0.51
CA SER A 151 -10.68 -20.53 0.51
C SER A 151 -11.33 -20.71 -0.87
N LYS A 152 -11.53 -21.96 -1.29
CA LYS A 152 -12.18 -22.27 -2.58
C LYS A 152 -13.60 -21.69 -2.68
N GLU A 153 -14.31 -21.63 -1.55
CA GLU A 153 -15.65 -21.06 -1.46
C GLU A 153 -15.64 -19.56 -1.79
N LEU A 154 -14.61 -18.84 -1.31
CA LEU A 154 -14.47 -17.42 -1.62
C LEU A 154 -14.03 -17.19 -3.06
N LEU A 155 -13.06 -17.95 -3.57
CA LEU A 155 -12.61 -17.86 -4.96
C LEU A 155 -13.76 -18.12 -5.93
N ALA A 156 -14.62 -19.11 -5.65
CA ALA A 156 -15.78 -19.43 -6.48
C ALA A 156 -16.83 -18.31 -6.58
N LYS A 157 -16.75 -17.27 -5.75
CA LYS A 157 -17.62 -16.07 -5.86
C LYS A 157 -17.11 -15.06 -6.90
N PHE A 158 -15.85 -15.17 -7.29
CA PHE A 158 -15.20 -14.23 -8.22
C PHE A 158 -14.87 -14.84 -9.59
N PHE A 159 -14.88 -16.18 -9.68
CA PHE A 159 -14.58 -16.94 -10.88
C PHE A 159 -15.66 -18.02 -11.12
#